data_9fed19073a27ae0d5ddde372d8f61dbb
#
_entry.id   9fed19073a27ae0d5ddde372d8f61dbb
#
_cell.length_a   1.000
_cell.length_b   1.000
_cell.length_c   1.000
_cell.angle_alpha   90.00
_cell.angle_beta   90.00
_cell.angle_gamma   90.00
#
_symmetry.space_group_name_H-M   'P 1'
#
loop_
_entity.id
_entity.type
_entity.pdbx_description
1 polymer ?
#
loop_
_entity_poly.entity_id
_entity_poly.type
_entity_poly.pdbx_seq_one_letter_code
_entity_poly.pdbx_strand_id
1 'polypeptide(L)'
;MTFDREKLTQHRANREAWERETLGPTLDKLPERKDRFVTQSSVPINRLYTPADVPDHDYDRDLGNPGAYPFTRGIHATGHRGRQWTMRMFAGFGVAEETNARFKYLISEGNMGLSVAFDLPTLMGYDTDAPEALGEFGSCGVAVSSLEDMEILFDGIPLEQVTTSMTINSPAAVLWAYYIAMAEKRGIDPARLRGTLQNDILKEFIAQKEYVFPPKPSMRLVTDTIEYGTRHLPEWNTVSISGYHIREAGSTAVQELAFTLADGLEYVRWSLERGLDIDEFAPRLSFFFNCHNDFFEEIAKMRAARRIWAREMRETFKRVIRGRG
;
A
#
# COMPACT_ATOMS: atom_id res chain seq x y z
N MET A 1 30.32 -9.66 10.42
CA MET A 1 29.61 -10.94 10.15
C MET A 1 28.95 -11.42 11.44
N THR A 2 27.70 -11.86 11.35
CA THR A 2 26.93 -12.33 12.52
C THR A 2 27.36 -13.73 13.00
N PHE A 3 27.93 -14.52 12.10
CA PHE A 3 28.30 -15.91 12.38
C PHE A 3 29.81 -16.14 12.29
N ASP A 4 30.33 -16.99 13.20
CA ASP A 4 31.71 -17.45 13.22
C ASP A 4 31.98 -18.45 12.07
N ARG A 5 33.10 -18.32 11.38
CA ARG A 5 33.44 -19.15 10.20
C ARG A 5 33.65 -20.63 10.55
N GLU A 6 34.23 -20.94 11.71
CA GLU A 6 34.41 -22.32 12.14
C GLU A 6 33.06 -22.97 12.42
N LYS A 7 32.17 -22.26 13.09
CA LYS A 7 30.78 -22.72 13.33
C LYS A 7 30.00 -22.91 12.04
N LEU A 8 30.17 -22.04 11.05
CA LEU A 8 29.53 -22.23 9.73
C LEU A 8 30.01 -23.51 9.04
N THR A 9 31.29 -23.80 9.14
CA THR A 9 31.86 -25.05 8.61
C THR A 9 31.27 -26.26 9.32
N GLN A 10 31.18 -26.19 10.65
CA GLN A 10 30.55 -27.25 11.46
C GLN A 10 29.09 -27.46 11.10
N HIS A 11 28.32 -26.37 10.90
CA HIS A 11 26.92 -26.47 10.47
C HIS A 11 26.76 -27.15 9.11
N ARG A 12 27.65 -26.90 8.15
CA ARG A 12 27.65 -27.60 6.86
C ARG A 12 27.89 -29.08 7.04
N ALA A 13 28.94 -29.44 7.76
CA ALA A 13 29.27 -30.83 8.04
C ALA A 13 28.16 -31.59 8.76
N ASN A 14 27.54 -30.95 9.76
CA ASN A 14 26.39 -31.51 10.49
C ASN A 14 25.17 -31.71 9.59
N ARG A 15 24.91 -30.78 8.66
CA ARG A 15 23.82 -30.93 7.69
C ARG A 15 24.07 -32.08 6.73
N GLU A 16 25.26 -32.18 6.20
CA GLU A 16 25.64 -33.30 5.30
C GLU A 16 25.54 -34.66 6.00
N ALA A 17 25.96 -34.75 7.25
CA ALA A 17 25.81 -35.95 8.05
C ALA A 17 24.33 -36.30 8.29
N TRP A 18 23.50 -35.31 8.65
CA TRP A 18 22.07 -35.50 8.81
C TRP A 18 21.37 -35.91 7.51
N GLU A 19 21.74 -35.30 6.38
CA GLU A 19 21.19 -35.67 5.07
C GLU A 19 21.51 -37.14 4.72
N ARG A 20 22.73 -37.58 5.00
CA ARG A 20 23.16 -38.96 4.72
C ARG A 20 22.56 -39.96 5.71
N GLU A 21 22.58 -39.66 7.02
CA GLU A 21 22.33 -40.64 8.07
C GLU A 21 20.87 -40.68 8.53
N THR A 22 20.14 -39.57 8.38
CA THR A 22 18.78 -39.43 8.86
C THR A 22 17.77 -39.25 7.71
N LEU A 23 18.04 -38.29 6.84
CA LEU A 23 17.11 -37.93 5.79
C LEU A 23 17.05 -39.00 4.69
N GLY A 24 18.21 -39.44 4.17
CA GLY A 24 18.23 -40.44 3.11
C GLY A 24 17.44 -41.70 3.45
N PRO A 25 17.73 -42.41 4.58
CA PRO A 25 16.95 -43.58 4.99
C PRO A 25 15.46 -43.29 5.25
N THR A 26 15.09 -42.04 5.56
CA THR A 26 13.68 -41.66 5.70
C THR A 26 13.00 -41.56 4.34
N LEU A 27 13.64 -40.90 3.38
CA LEU A 27 13.12 -40.72 2.03
C LEU A 27 12.98 -42.04 1.26
N ASP A 28 13.89 -42.99 1.54
CA ASP A 28 13.83 -44.34 0.96
C ASP A 28 12.55 -45.10 1.39
N LYS A 29 12.05 -44.82 2.58
CA LYS A 29 10.86 -45.45 3.16
C LYS A 29 9.57 -44.63 2.88
N LEU A 30 9.69 -43.33 2.92
CA LEU A 30 8.57 -42.38 2.79
C LEU A 30 9.03 -41.18 1.96
N PRO A 31 8.81 -41.17 0.65
CA PRO A 31 9.18 -40.06 -0.21
C PRO A 31 8.36 -38.82 0.12
N GLU A 32 8.86 -37.66 -0.24
CA GLU A 32 8.11 -36.41 -0.11
C GLU A 32 6.87 -36.42 -1.01
N ARG A 33 5.82 -35.74 -0.57
CA ARG A 33 4.53 -35.66 -1.27
C ARG A 33 4.58 -34.87 -2.60
N LYS A 34 5.67 -34.17 -2.89
CA LYS A 34 5.92 -33.39 -4.11
C LYS A 34 7.41 -33.45 -4.45
N ASP A 35 7.71 -33.43 -5.73
CA ASP A 35 9.09 -33.38 -6.23
C ASP A 35 9.76 -32.02 -5.97
N ARG A 36 8.95 -30.95 -5.85
CA ARG A 36 9.44 -29.58 -5.66
C ARG A 36 8.49 -28.77 -4.76
N PHE A 37 9.08 -28.07 -3.81
CA PHE A 37 8.42 -27.06 -2.98
C PHE A 37 8.89 -25.68 -3.40
N VAL A 38 7.93 -24.77 -3.65
CA VAL A 38 8.21 -23.42 -4.14
C VAL A 38 7.28 -22.41 -3.47
N THR A 39 7.72 -21.15 -3.38
CA THR A 39 6.87 -20.02 -3.02
C THR A 39 5.83 -19.74 -4.13
N GLN A 40 4.90 -18.83 -3.87
CA GLN A 40 3.97 -18.37 -4.91
C GLN A 40 4.67 -17.65 -6.06
N SER A 41 5.86 -17.13 -5.84
CA SER A 41 6.73 -16.56 -6.88
C SER A 41 7.61 -17.60 -7.59
N SER A 42 7.34 -18.89 -7.38
CA SER A 42 8.10 -20.01 -7.96
C SER A 42 9.57 -20.11 -7.49
N VAL A 43 9.91 -19.47 -6.38
CA VAL A 43 11.23 -19.58 -5.77
C VAL A 43 11.33 -20.90 -5.01
N PRO A 44 12.36 -21.76 -5.26
CA PRO A 44 12.53 -23.00 -4.52
C PRO A 44 12.69 -22.78 -3.02
N ILE A 45 12.03 -23.64 -2.24
CA ILE A 45 12.13 -23.65 -0.77
C ILE A 45 12.91 -24.90 -0.37
N ASN A 46 14.01 -24.71 0.34
CA ASN A 46 14.78 -25.82 0.90
C ASN A 46 14.04 -26.44 2.09
N ARG A 47 14.28 -27.75 2.28
CA ARG A 47 13.72 -28.51 3.41
C ARG A 47 14.19 -27.96 4.76
N LEU A 48 15.44 -27.49 4.82
CA LEU A 48 16.09 -26.98 6.01
C LEU A 48 16.93 -25.76 5.63
N TYR A 49 16.88 -24.74 6.47
CA TYR A 49 17.77 -23.59 6.43
C TYR A 49 18.60 -23.54 7.73
N THR A 50 19.87 -23.25 7.57
CA THR A 50 20.85 -23.17 8.65
C THR A 50 21.62 -21.84 8.57
N PRO A 51 22.39 -21.44 9.57
CA PRO A 51 23.29 -20.29 9.45
C PRO A 51 24.26 -20.39 8.26
N ALA A 52 24.57 -21.61 7.78
CA ALA A 52 25.44 -21.83 6.64
C ALA A 52 24.84 -21.40 5.28
N ASP A 53 23.52 -21.20 5.21
CA ASP A 53 22.83 -20.71 4.02
C ASP A 53 22.92 -19.18 3.88
N VAL A 54 23.28 -18.48 4.95
CA VAL A 54 23.49 -17.02 4.99
C VAL A 54 24.84 -16.65 5.63
N PRO A 55 25.98 -17.18 5.11
CA PRO A 55 27.27 -17.10 5.77
C PRO A 55 27.78 -15.66 5.96
N ASP A 56 27.44 -14.78 5.01
CA ASP A 56 27.88 -13.40 4.98
C ASP A 56 26.88 -12.44 5.66
N HIS A 57 25.87 -12.99 6.36
CA HIS A 57 24.88 -12.17 7.06
C HIS A 57 25.56 -11.28 8.10
N ASP A 58 25.20 -10.00 8.05
CA ASP A 58 25.66 -8.99 9.02
C ASP A 58 24.45 -8.26 9.60
N TYR A 59 24.39 -8.24 10.92
CA TYR A 59 23.23 -7.70 11.62
C TYR A 59 22.97 -6.22 11.26
N ASP A 60 24.00 -5.40 11.28
CA ASP A 60 23.85 -3.96 11.06
C ASP A 60 23.58 -3.60 9.60
N ARG A 61 24.24 -4.31 8.66
CA ARG A 61 24.05 -4.11 7.22
C ARG A 61 22.72 -4.65 6.72
N ASP A 62 22.33 -5.85 7.16
CA ASP A 62 21.24 -6.61 6.53
C ASP A 62 19.93 -6.49 7.31
N LEU A 63 19.99 -6.20 8.59
CA LEU A 63 18.83 -6.11 9.46
C LEU A 63 18.67 -4.72 10.09
N GLY A 64 19.66 -4.26 10.86
CA GLY A 64 19.64 -2.98 11.55
C GLY A 64 18.61 -2.90 12.68
N ASN A 65 18.42 -1.70 13.20
CA ASN A 65 17.46 -1.42 14.30
C ASN A 65 16.15 -0.81 13.76
N PRO A 66 14.99 -1.04 14.43
CA PRO A 66 13.73 -0.39 14.08
C PRO A 66 13.87 1.13 14.12
N GLY A 67 13.27 1.82 13.15
CA GLY A 67 13.34 3.28 13.02
C GLY A 67 14.64 3.82 12.43
N ALA A 68 15.67 2.97 12.25
CA ALA A 68 16.94 3.36 11.64
C ALA A 68 16.95 3.13 10.12
N TYR A 69 17.57 4.05 9.39
CA TYR A 69 17.81 3.89 7.94
C TYR A 69 18.60 2.59 7.66
N PRO A 70 18.25 1.80 6.65
CA PRO A 70 17.22 1.99 5.61
C PRO A 70 15.84 1.42 5.96
N PHE A 71 15.45 1.39 7.20
CA PHE A 71 14.13 1.02 7.73
C PHE A 71 13.71 -0.43 7.46
N THR A 72 14.66 -1.32 7.30
CA THR A 72 14.40 -2.74 7.00
C THR A 72 13.48 -3.40 8.05
N ARG A 73 13.60 -3.00 9.34
CA ARG A 73 12.78 -3.49 10.46
C ARG A 73 11.57 -2.62 10.79
N GLY A 74 11.23 -1.64 9.99
CA GLY A 74 10.11 -0.73 10.20
C GLY A 74 10.56 0.72 10.46
N ILE A 75 9.61 1.63 10.30
CA ILE A 75 9.84 3.08 10.42
C ILE A 75 9.74 3.60 11.85
N HIS A 76 9.14 2.82 12.77
CA HIS A 76 8.94 3.21 14.15
C HIS A 76 9.91 2.48 15.08
N ALA A 77 10.64 3.21 15.92
CA ALA A 77 11.60 2.63 16.86
C ALA A 77 10.95 1.64 17.85
N THR A 78 9.72 1.93 18.26
CA THR A 78 8.95 1.06 19.19
C THR A 78 8.13 -0.02 18.46
N GLY A 79 8.14 -0.04 17.14
CA GLY A 79 7.23 -0.87 16.35
C GLY A 79 5.77 -0.57 16.67
N HIS A 80 4.96 -1.61 16.90
CA HIS A 80 3.55 -1.47 17.30
C HIS A 80 3.32 -1.42 18.81
N ARG A 81 4.38 -1.36 19.62
CA ARG A 81 4.25 -1.21 21.09
C ARG A 81 3.86 0.19 21.51
N GLY A 82 4.25 1.21 20.74
CA GLY A 82 3.86 2.60 20.98
C GLY A 82 2.45 2.92 20.51
N ARG A 83 2.07 2.36 19.34
CA ARG A 83 0.73 2.51 18.77
C ARG A 83 0.43 1.31 17.89
N GLN A 84 -0.78 0.77 18.01
CA GLN A 84 -1.26 -0.27 17.12
C GLN A 84 -1.57 0.31 15.74
N TRP A 85 -1.64 -0.56 14.72
CA TRP A 85 -2.09 -0.20 13.39
C TRP A 85 -3.58 0.16 13.39
N THR A 86 -4.00 0.98 12.46
CA THR A 86 -5.40 1.30 12.27
C THR A 86 -6.09 0.15 11.55
N MET A 87 -7.14 -0.40 12.17
CA MET A 87 -8.06 -1.30 11.49
C MET A 87 -9.00 -0.45 10.65
N ARG A 88 -9.16 -0.83 9.37
CA ARG A 88 -9.95 -0.08 8.41
C ARG A 88 -10.78 -1.04 7.57
N MET A 89 -12.09 -0.93 7.68
CA MET A 89 -13.02 -1.73 6.90
C MET A 89 -13.36 -1.01 5.60
N PHE A 90 -13.22 -1.72 4.49
CA PHE A 90 -13.66 -1.26 3.17
C PHE A 90 -15.17 -1.46 3.06
N ALA A 91 -15.92 -0.39 2.81
CA ALA A 91 -17.38 -0.45 2.75
C ALA A 91 -17.94 0.58 1.76
N GLY A 92 -19.00 0.18 1.07
CA GLY A 92 -19.76 0.98 0.12
C GLY A 92 -20.68 0.07 -0.70
N PHE A 93 -21.94 0.47 -0.82
CA PHE A 93 -22.93 -0.21 -1.65
C PHE A 93 -24.15 0.71 -1.82
N GLY A 94 -24.89 0.52 -2.90
CA GLY A 94 -26.15 1.20 -3.13
C GLY A 94 -26.03 2.71 -3.20
N VAL A 95 -26.94 3.38 -2.52
CA VAL A 95 -26.98 4.84 -2.41
C VAL A 95 -26.19 5.35 -1.20
N ALA A 96 -25.94 6.65 -1.19
CA ALA A 96 -25.14 7.30 -0.15
C ALA A 96 -25.69 7.09 1.27
N GLU A 97 -27.01 7.08 1.45
CA GLU A 97 -27.69 6.87 2.73
C GLU A 97 -27.41 5.49 3.34
N GLU A 98 -27.43 4.44 2.53
CA GLU A 98 -27.17 3.06 2.98
C GLU A 98 -25.72 2.93 3.46
N THR A 99 -24.77 3.46 2.70
CA THR A 99 -23.36 3.47 3.06
C THR A 99 -23.08 4.36 4.27
N ASN A 100 -23.75 5.52 4.41
CA ASN A 100 -23.68 6.35 5.60
C ASN A 100 -24.10 5.58 6.86
N ALA A 101 -25.22 4.86 6.79
CA ALA A 101 -25.68 4.02 7.91
C ALA A 101 -24.62 2.96 8.28
N ARG A 102 -23.99 2.35 7.28
CA ARG A 102 -22.90 1.38 7.49
C ARG A 102 -21.67 2.03 8.14
N PHE A 103 -21.26 3.22 7.72
CA PHE A 103 -20.16 3.96 8.34
C PHE A 103 -20.44 4.32 9.79
N LYS A 104 -21.64 4.81 10.10
CA LYS A 104 -22.05 5.08 11.49
C LYS A 104 -22.00 3.83 12.36
N TYR A 105 -22.44 2.69 11.84
CA TYR A 105 -22.32 1.42 12.53
C TYR A 105 -20.84 1.04 12.77
N LEU A 106 -19.98 1.13 11.75
CA LEU A 106 -18.55 0.81 11.90
C LEU A 106 -17.87 1.71 12.96
N ILE A 107 -18.21 2.97 13.00
CA ILE A 107 -17.70 3.91 14.02
C ILE A 107 -18.20 3.50 15.42
N SER A 108 -19.46 3.11 15.59
CA SER A 108 -19.98 2.64 16.87
C SER A 108 -19.30 1.35 17.36
N GLU A 109 -18.79 0.52 16.44
CA GLU A 109 -17.99 -0.67 16.73
C GLU A 109 -16.49 -0.36 16.93
N GLY A 110 -16.11 0.91 17.04
CA GLY A 110 -14.75 1.36 17.36
C GLY A 110 -13.83 1.56 16.15
N ASN A 111 -14.33 1.53 14.91
CA ASN A 111 -13.54 1.87 13.75
C ASN A 111 -13.29 3.38 13.67
N MET A 112 -12.01 3.77 13.64
CA MET A 112 -11.60 5.18 13.48
C MET A 112 -11.07 5.49 12.07
N GLY A 113 -11.05 4.49 11.19
CA GLY A 113 -10.64 4.60 9.80
C GLY A 113 -11.75 4.09 8.88
N LEU A 114 -12.27 4.97 8.05
CA LEU A 114 -13.23 4.64 7.01
C LEU A 114 -12.49 4.40 5.68
N SER A 115 -13.00 3.48 4.86
CA SER A 115 -12.53 3.26 3.50
C SER A 115 -13.72 3.13 2.57
N VAL A 116 -13.85 4.06 1.64
CA VAL A 116 -15.00 4.13 0.73
C VAL A 116 -14.78 3.22 -0.46
N ALA A 117 -15.71 2.29 -0.67
CA ALA A 117 -15.85 1.55 -1.93
C ALA A 117 -16.82 2.32 -2.82
N PHE A 118 -16.33 2.90 -3.91
CA PHE A 118 -17.17 3.52 -4.93
C PHE A 118 -17.62 2.49 -5.95
N ASP A 119 -18.81 2.67 -6.52
CA ASP A 119 -19.32 1.80 -7.59
C ASP A 119 -18.56 2.01 -8.92
N LEU A 120 -18.75 1.10 -9.84
CA LEU A 120 -18.04 1.13 -11.12
C LEU A 120 -18.34 2.39 -11.95
N PRO A 121 -19.59 2.88 -12.05
CA PRO A 121 -19.85 4.15 -12.73
C PRO A 121 -19.06 5.32 -12.14
N THR A 122 -19.05 5.48 -10.82
CA THR A 122 -18.26 6.52 -10.14
C THR A 122 -16.76 6.37 -10.42
N LEU A 123 -16.21 5.14 -10.40
CA LEU A 123 -14.80 4.87 -10.69
C LEU A 123 -14.43 5.21 -12.14
N MET A 124 -15.36 5.04 -13.08
CA MET A 124 -15.20 5.34 -14.49
C MET A 124 -15.56 6.78 -14.87
N GLY A 125 -16.02 7.59 -13.88
CA GLY A 125 -16.37 8.98 -14.08
C GLY A 125 -17.71 9.21 -14.76
N TYR A 126 -18.64 8.27 -14.63
CA TYR A 126 -20.02 8.39 -15.10
C TYR A 126 -20.94 8.83 -13.96
N ASP A 127 -21.93 9.64 -14.29
CA ASP A 127 -23.02 9.95 -13.39
C ASP A 127 -24.02 8.77 -13.31
N THR A 128 -24.79 8.71 -12.23
CA THR A 128 -25.72 7.59 -11.99
C THR A 128 -26.85 7.48 -13.01
N ASP A 129 -27.19 8.57 -13.70
CA ASP A 129 -28.21 8.64 -14.75
C ASP A 129 -27.64 8.40 -16.16
N ALA A 130 -26.32 8.19 -16.27
CA ALA A 130 -25.70 7.85 -17.56
C ALA A 130 -26.16 6.46 -18.02
N PRO A 131 -26.36 6.26 -19.34
CA PRO A 131 -26.72 4.95 -19.90
C PRO A 131 -25.74 3.84 -19.51
N GLU A 132 -24.46 4.16 -19.35
CA GLU A 132 -23.39 3.26 -18.96
C GLU A 132 -23.51 2.76 -17.52
N ALA A 133 -24.23 3.50 -16.65
CA ALA A 133 -24.47 3.12 -15.27
C ALA A 133 -25.57 2.06 -15.10
N LEU A 134 -26.34 1.77 -16.17
CA LEU A 134 -27.46 0.87 -16.10
C LEU A 134 -27.03 -0.57 -15.76
N GLY A 135 -27.48 -1.05 -14.60
CA GLY A 135 -27.15 -2.37 -14.08
C GLY A 135 -25.89 -2.45 -13.24
N GLU A 136 -25.05 -1.40 -13.22
CA GLU A 136 -23.82 -1.31 -12.42
C GLU A 136 -23.96 -0.39 -11.20
N PHE A 137 -24.98 0.48 -11.22
CA PHE A 137 -25.26 1.44 -10.14
C PHE A 137 -25.33 0.75 -8.78
N GLY A 138 -24.50 1.19 -7.84
CA GLY A 138 -24.50 0.73 -6.45
C GLY A 138 -24.13 -0.74 -6.22
N SER A 139 -23.76 -1.48 -7.27
CA SER A 139 -23.59 -2.94 -7.23
C SER A 139 -22.34 -3.37 -6.42
N CYS A 140 -21.19 -2.77 -6.67
CA CYS A 140 -19.92 -3.12 -6.03
C CYS A 140 -19.35 -2.01 -5.15
N GLY A 141 -20.10 -0.95 -4.92
CA GLY A 141 -19.70 0.21 -4.15
C GLY A 141 -20.83 1.22 -4.05
N VAL A 142 -20.58 2.35 -3.41
CA VAL A 142 -21.53 3.46 -3.31
C VAL A 142 -21.43 4.37 -4.53
N ALA A 143 -22.58 4.73 -5.09
CA ALA A 143 -22.67 5.73 -6.14
C ALA A 143 -22.54 7.14 -5.57
N VAL A 144 -21.63 7.94 -6.16
CA VAL A 144 -21.42 9.34 -5.80
C VAL A 144 -21.22 10.15 -7.08
N SER A 145 -22.25 10.84 -7.53
CA SER A 145 -22.22 11.65 -8.76
C SER A 145 -22.18 13.14 -8.49
N SER A 146 -22.48 13.56 -7.27
CA SER A 146 -22.64 14.98 -6.92
C SER A 146 -22.06 15.31 -5.54
N LEU A 147 -21.94 16.63 -5.27
CA LEU A 147 -21.60 17.11 -3.94
C LEU A 147 -22.68 16.70 -2.91
N GLU A 148 -23.96 16.67 -3.31
CA GLU A 148 -25.07 16.27 -2.44
C GLU A 148 -24.92 14.81 -1.99
N ASP A 149 -24.57 13.88 -2.89
CA ASP A 149 -24.28 12.49 -2.54
C ASP A 149 -23.13 12.38 -1.53
N MET A 150 -22.08 13.19 -1.72
CA MET A 150 -20.96 13.24 -0.78
C MET A 150 -21.38 13.78 0.60
N GLU A 151 -22.26 14.79 0.63
CA GLU A 151 -22.82 15.35 1.86
C GLU A 151 -23.66 14.31 2.61
N ILE A 152 -24.50 13.57 1.90
CA ILE A 152 -25.33 12.49 2.47
C ILE A 152 -24.42 11.35 2.97
N LEU A 153 -23.44 10.92 2.17
CA LEU A 153 -22.51 9.84 2.52
C LEU A 153 -21.80 10.08 3.85
N PHE A 154 -21.44 11.32 4.14
CA PHE A 154 -20.73 11.68 5.38
C PHE A 154 -21.60 12.43 6.40
N ASP A 155 -22.93 12.47 6.21
CA ASP A 155 -23.81 13.12 7.15
C ASP A 155 -23.65 12.57 8.57
N GLY A 156 -23.49 13.47 9.55
CA GLY A 156 -23.33 13.14 10.97
C GLY A 156 -22.01 12.44 11.32
N ILE A 157 -21.07 12.26 10.38
CA ILE A 157 -19.75 11.67 10.64
C ILE A 157 -18.77 12.77 11.08
N PRO A 158 -18.03 12.58 12.21
CA PRO A 158 -17.09 13.57 12.73
C PRO A 158 -15.76 13.52 11.95
N LEU A 159 -15.67 14.24 10.82
CA LEU A 159 -14.55 14.20 9.87
C LEU A 159 -13.18 14.49 10.50
N GLU A 160 -13.14 15.31 11.55
CA GLU A 160 -11.90 15.66 12.27
C GLU A 160 -11.41 14.54 13.21
N GLN A 161 -12.27 13.58 13.56
CA GLN A 161 -11.95 12.48 14.47
C GLN A 161 -11.65 11.18 13.74
N VAL A 162 -12.18 11.00 12.54
CA VAL A 162 -11.95 9.81 11.69
C VAL A 162 -10.90 10.10 10.62
N THR A 163 -10.35 9.04 10.06
CA THR A 163 -9.54 9.13 8.83
C THR A 163 -10.30 8.48 7.68
N THR A 164 -10.36 9.13 6.52
CA THR A 164 -11.10 8.63 5.37
C THR A 164 -10.17 8.24 4.25
N SER A 165 -10.22 6.99 3.81
CA SER A 165 -9.57 6.54 2.57
C SER A 165 -10.59 6.46 1.44
N MET A 166 -10.20 6.85 0.26
CA MET A 166 -11.01 6.79 -0.96
C MET A 166 -10.27 5.97 -2.01
N THR A 167 -10.87 4.84 -2.41
CA THR A 167 -10.31 3.98 -3.46
C THR A 167 -10.77 4.47 -4.83
N ILE A 168 -10.36 5.67 -5.17
CA ILE A 168 -10.71 6.38 -6.39
C ILE A 168 -9.42 6.81 -7.11
N ASN A 169 -9.37 6.70 -8.42
CA ASN A 169 -8.18 6.94 -9.23
C ASN A 169 -8.41 8.00 -10.29
N SER A 170 -8.97 7.66 -11.45
CA SER A 170 -9.12 8.62 -12.54
C SER A 170 -9.95 9.86 -12.17
N PRO A 171 -11.13 9.73 -11.52
CA PRO A 171 -11.92 10.88 -11.06
C PRO A 171 -11.55 11.37 -9.65
N ALA A 172 -10.42 10.94 -9.08
CA ALA A 172 -10.02 11.25 -7.71
C ALA A 172 -10.03 12.75 -7.37
N ALA A 173 -9.58 13.60 -8.29
CA ALA A 173 -9.56 15.05 -8.09
C ALA A 173 -10.98 15.61 -7.87
N VAL A 174 -11.98 15.10 -8.58
CA VAL A 174 -13.38 15.54 -8.47
C VAL A 174 -13.99 15.08 -7.15
N LEU A 175 -13.87 13.79 -6.83
CA LEU A 175 -14.43 13.23 -5.59
C LEU A 175 -13.79 13.87 -4.36
N TRP A 176 -12.48 14.14 -4.43
CA TRP A 176 -11.79 14.84 -3.35
C TRP A 176 -12.22 16.30 -3.22
N ALA A 177 -12.47 16.99 -4.34
CA ALA A 177 -13.04 18.33 -4.32
C ALA A 177 -14.44 18.35 -3.67
N TYR A 178 -15.30 17.36 -3.95
CA TYR A 178 -16.58 17.22 -3.23
C TYR A 178 -16.39 17.05 -1.72
N TYR A 179 -15.45 16.22 -1.31
CA TYR A 179 -15.16 15.99 0.12
C TYR A 179 -14.66 17.26 0.81
N ILE A 180 -13.78 18.03 0.17
CA ILE A 180 -13.27 19.29 0.69
C ILE A 180 -14.39 20.33 0.76
N ALA A 181 -15.17 20.51 -0.31
CA ALA A 181 -16.29 21.46 -0.35
C ALA A 181 -17.35 21.13 0.69
N MET A 182 -17.66 19.85 0.90
CA MET A 182 -18.55 19.41 1.98
C MET A 182 -18.00 19.79 3.36
N ALA A 183 -16.70 19.59 3.60
CA ALA A 183 -16.08 19.96 4.87
C ALA A 183 -16.13 21.48 5.11
N GLU A 184 -15.83 22.29 4.09
CA GLU A 184 -15.93 23.75 4.14
C GLU A 184 -17.36 24.22 4.43
N LYS A 185 -18.38 23.62 3.78
CA LYS A 185 -19.81 23.91 4.07
C LYS A 185 -20.19 23.61 5.53
N ARG A 186 -19.48 22.65 6.17
CA ARG A 186 -19.67 22.34 7.61
C ARG A 186 -18.82 23.21 8.53
N GLY A 187 -18.06 24.17 8.01
CA GLY A 187 -17.16 25.03 8.77
C GLY A 187 -15.90 24.31 9.27
N ILE A 188 -15.53 23.19 8.67
CA ILE A 188 -14.31 22.43 9.00
C ILE A 188 -13.16 22.96 8.14
N ASP A 189 -12.07 23.35 8.78
CA ASP A 189 -10.84 23.72 8.08
C ASP A 189 -10.26 22.51 7.33
N PRO A 190 -10.10 22.59 6.00
CA PRO A 190 -9.49 21.51 5.20
C PRO A 190 -8.13 21.04 5.72
N ALA A 191 -7.34 21.94 6.33
CA ALA A 191 -6.05 21.58 6.90
C ALA A 191 -6.13 20.55 8.05
N ARG A 192 -7.30 20.39 8.67
CA ARG A 192 -7.56 19.40 9.74
C ARG A 192 -8.06 18.06 9.23
N LEU A 193 -8.37 17.96 7.96
CA LEU A 193 -8.84 16.70 7.35
C LEU A 193 -7.68 15.70 7.25
N ARG A 194 -7.97 14.46 7.62
CA ARG A 194 -7.03 13.35 7.59
C ARG A 194 -7.58 12.21 6.73
N GLY A 195 -6.78 11.76 5.81
CA GLY A 195 -7.24 10.69 4.93
C GLY A 195 -6.21 10.30 3.89
N THR A 196 -6.69 9.56 2.90
CA THR A 196 -5.86 9.06 1.80
C THR A 196 -6.70 8.98 0.52
N LEU A 197 -6.20 9.54 -0.57
CA LEU A 197 -6.65 9.17 -1.90
C LEU A 197 -5.82 7.99 -2.40
N GLN A 198 -6.44 7.04 -3.10
CA GLN A 198 -5.67 6.05 -3.84
C GLN A 198 -4.93 6.76 -4.98
N ASN A 199 -5.65 7.38 -5.90
CA ASN A 199 -5.12 8.32 -6.89
C ASN A 199 -3.87 7.81 -7.63
N ASP A 200 -3.79 6.49 -7.81
CA ASP A 200 -2.70 5.80 -8.50
C ASP A 200 -3.14 5.43 -9.91
N ILE A 201 -2.86 6.31 -10.85
CA ILE A 201 -3.29 6.10 -12.23
C ILE A 201 -2.38 5.12 -13.00
N LEU A 202 -1.09 5.02 -12.64
CA LEU A 202 -0.17 4.14 -13.34
C LEU A 202 -0.58 2.67 -13.18
N LYS A 203 -0.99 2.25 -11.98
CA LYS A 203 -1.49 0.88 -11.77
C LYS A 203 -2.78 0.60 -12.54
N GLU A 204 -3.56 1.62 -12.86
CA GLU A 204 -4.75 1.45 -13.71
C GLU A 204 -4.37 1.02 -15.12
N PHE A 205 -3.34 1.63 -15.71
CA PHE A 205 -2.84 1.21 -17.02
C PHE A 205 -2.17 -0.16 -17.00
N ILE A 206 -1.56 -0.54 -15.87
CA ILE A 206 -0.87 -1.83 -15.72
C ILE A 206 -1.87 -2.96 -15.44
N ALA A 207 -2.79 -2.80 -14.48
CA ALA A 207 -3.54 -3.90 -13.89
C ALA A 207 -5.07 -3.72 -13.88
N GLN A 208 -5.61 -2.65 -13.30
CA GLN A 208 -7.05 -2.56 -12.98
C GLN A 208 -7.91 -2.09 -14.15
N LYS A 209 -7.35 -1.24 -15.03
CA LYS A 209 -7.98 -0.76 -16.28
C LYS A 209 -9.11 0.27 -16.13
N GLU A 210 -9.28 0.87 -14.98
CA GLU A 210 -10.28 1.91 -14.68
C GLU A 210 -9.69 3.31 -14.93
N TYR A 211 -9.49 3.69 -16.18
CA TYR A 211 -8.95 4.99 -16.57
C TYR A 211 -9.87 5.74 -17.54
N VAL A 212 -9.99 7.05 -17.35
CA VAL A 212 -10.82 7.96 -18.15
C VAL A 212 -9.96 8.69 -19.19
N PHE A 213 -8.76 9.12 -18.79
CA PHE A 213 -7.87 9.93 -19.62
C PHE A 213 -6.62 9.15 -20.05
N PRO A 214 -5.95 9.55 -21.15
CA PRO A 214 -4.63 9.01 -21.51
C PRO A 214 -3.58 9.23 -20.42
N PRO A 215 -2.44 8.51 -20.44
CA PRO A 215 -1.46 8.53 -19.35
C PRO A 215 -0.96 9.93 -18.96
N LYS A 216 -0.58 10.77 -19.93
CA LYS A 216 0.00 12.08 -19.64
C LYS A 216 -0.98 13.08 -18.99
N PRO A 217 -2.23 13.26 -19.49
CA PRO A 217 -3.25 14.02 -18.78
C PRO A 217 -3.58 13.46 -17.39
N SER A 218 -3.62 12.14 -17.24
CA SER A 218 -3.85 11.49 -15.95
C SER A 218 -2.74 11.81 -14.94
N MET A 219 -1.48 11.71 -15.35
CA MET A 219 -0.34 12.06 -14.51
C MET A 219 -0.34 13.54 -14.11
N ARG A 220 -0.81 14.44 -14.99
CA ARG A 220 -1.00 15.84 -14.64
C ARG A 220 -1.98 16.01 -13.49
N LEU A 221 -3.16 15.35 -13.58
CA LEU A 221 -4.17 15.43 -12.52
C LEU A 221 -3.66 14.88 -11.17
N VAL A 222 -2.93 13.78 -11.19
CA VAL A 222 -2.29 13.25 -9.98
C VAL A 222 -1.28 14.25 -9.41
N THR A 223 -0.46 14.87 -10.24
CA THR A 223 0.51 15.86 -9.79
C THR A 223 -0.17 17.13 -9.25
N ASP A 224 -1.27 17.57 -9.87
CA ASP A 224 -2.09 18.70 -9.41
C ASP A 224 -2.66 18.41 -8.00
N THR A 225 -3.15 17.18 -7.75
CA THR A 225 -3.65 16.80 -6.42
C THR A 225 -2.52 16.67 -5.38
N ILE A 226 -1.33 16.19 -5.76
CA ILE A 226 -0.15 16.19 -4.88
C ILE A 226 0.20 17.63 -4.48
N GLU A 227 0.28 18.55 -5.43
CA GLU A 227 0.59 19.96 -5.19
C GLU A 227 -0.45 20.61 -4.28
N TYR A 228 -1.73 20.45 -4.58
CA TYR A 228 -2.81 21.01 -3.77
C TYR A 228 -2.80 20.48 -2.34
N GLY A 229 -2.68 19.16 -2.18
CA GLY A 229 -2.64 18.52 -0.87
C GLY A 229 -1.44 18.94 -0.04
N THR A 230 -0.27 19.04 -0.66
CA THR A 230 0.95 19.51 0.02
C THR A 230 0.76 20.91 0.60
N ARG A 231 0.10 21.80 -0.13
CA ARG A 231 -0.10 23.19 0.26
C ARG A 231 -1.25 23.42 1.24
N HIS A 232 -2.33 22.66 1.12
CA HIS A 232 -3.62 22.96 1.78
C HIS A 232 -4.08 21.88 2.75
N LEU A 233 -3.68 20.61 2.58
CA LEU A 233 -4.12 19.50 3.43
C LEU A 233 -2.89 18.72 3.97
N PRO A 234 -2.13 19.27 4.91
CA PRO A 234 -0.85 18.71 5.38
C PRO A 234 -0.99 17.34 6.05
N GLU A 235 -2.19 16.97 6.50
CA GLU A 235 -2.47 15.67 7.13
C GLU A 235 -3.02 14.62 6.14
N TRP A 236 -3.17 14.97 4.84
CA TRP A 236 -3.73 14.09 3.83
C TRP A 236 -2.64 13.37 3.02
N ASN A 237 -2.80 12.06 2.82
CA ASN A 237 -1.98 11.29 1.89
C ASN A 237 -2.57 11.40 0.48
N THR A 238 -1.88 12.08 -0.41
CA THR A 238 -2.40 12.45 -1.74
C THR A 238 -2.35 11.32 -2.75
N VAL A 239 -1.50 10.32 -2.52
CA VAL A 239 -1.41 9.11 -3.34
C VAL A 239 -1.17 7.90 -2.44
N SER A 240 -1.85 6.80 -2.73
CA SER A 240 -1.55 5.47 -2.21
C SER A 240 -1.10 4.58 -3.35
N ILE A 241 0.22 4.50 -3.55
CA ILE A 241 0.86 3.77 -4.64
C ILE A 241 0.58 2.28 -4.46
N SER A 242 -0.10 1.67 -5.44
CA SER A 242 -0.85 0.44 -5.23
C SER A 242 -0.24 -0.76 -5.94
N GLY A 243 0.39 -1.63 -5.19
CA GLY A 243 0.82 -2.97 -5.62
C GLY A 243 -0.27 -4.03 -5.53
N TYR A 244 -1.27 -3.83 -4.67
CA TYR A 244 -2.36 -4.78 -4.46
C TYR A 244 -3.00 -5.24 -5.77
N HIS A 245 -3.42 -4.31 -6.63
CA HIS A 245 -4.09 -4.60 -7.90
C HIS A 245 -3.18 -5.34 -8.88
N ILE A 246 -1.88 -5.00 -8.89
CA ILE A 246 -0.87 -5.68 -9.71
C ILE A 246 -0.74 -7.14 -9.25
N ARG A 247 -0.72 -7.38 -7.94
CA ARG A 247 -0.66 -8.72 -7.35
C ARG A 247 -1.91 -9.54 -7.68
N GLU A 248 -3.09 -8.96 -7.51
CA GLU A 248 -4.37 -9.61 -7.81
C GLU A 248 -4.56 -9.88 -9.31
N ALA A 249 -3.93 -9.09 -10.18
CA ALA A 249 -3.88 -9.35 -11.62
C ALA A 249 -2.95 -10.52 -12.00
N GLY A 250 -2.29 -11.16 -11.03
CA GLY A 250 -1.52 -12.40 -11.22
C GLY A 250 -0.01 -12.24 -11.17
N SER A 251 0.53 -11.08 -10.77
CA SER A 251 1.97 -10.90 -10.61
C SER A 251 2.52 -11.69 -9.42
N THR A 252 3.82 -11.99 -9.45
CA THR A 252 4.55 -12.50 -8.29
C THR A 252 4.76 -11.40 -7.25
N ALA A 253 5.13 -11.74 -6.01
CA ALA A 253 5.48 -10.77 -4.97
C ALA A 253 6.65 -9.86 -5.38
N VAL A 254 7.61 -10.40 -6.13
CA VAL A 254 8.75 -9.63 -6.66
C VAL A 254 8.30 -8.63 -7.74
N GLN A 255 7.43 -9.04 -8.65
CA GLN A 255 6.87 -8.17 -9.69
C GLN A 255 5.97 -7.08 -9.10
N GLU A 256 5.10 -7.45 -8.14
CA GLU A 256 4.31 -6.48 -7.38
C GLU A 256 5.21 -5.39 -6.80
N LEU A 257 6.26 -5.79 -6.07
CA LEU A 257 7.18 -4.85 -5.45
C LEU A 257 7.89 -3.97 -6.47
N ALA A 258 8.43 -4.56 -7.53
CA ALA A 258 9.20 -3.83 -8.54
C ALA A 258 8.35 -2.80 -9.27
N PHE A 259 7.16 -3.17 -9.73
CA PHE A 259 6.27 -2.27 -10.47
C PHE A 259 5.71 -1.17 -9.57
N THR A 260 5.31 -1.50 -8.35
CA THR A 260 4.80 -0.51 -7.39
C THR A 260 5.85 0.55 -7.04
N LEU A 261 7.09 0.13 -6.80
CA LEU A 261 8.16 1.09 -6.51
C LEU A 261 8.52 1.93 -7.75
N ALA A 262 8.48 1.34 -8.95
CA ALA A 262 8.70 2.09 -10.19
C ALA A 262 7.63 3.18 -10.39
N ASP A 263 6.34 2.86 -10.18
CA ASP A 263 5.24 3.84 -10.21
C ASP A 263 5.47 4.95 -9.18
N GLY A 264 5.88 4.59 -7.96
CA GLY A 264 6.19 5.57 -6.91
C GLY A 264 7.31 6.52 -7.29
N LEU A 265 8.38 6.00 -7.88
CA LEU A 265 9.51 6.82 -8.34
C LEU A 265 9.09 7.76 -9.48
N GLU A 266 8.14 7.33 -10.34
CA GLU A 266 7.62 8.17 -11.41
C GLU A 266 6.75 9.32 -10.85
N TYR A 267 5.91 9.08 -9.85
CA TYR A 267 5.18 10.16 -9.17
C TYR A 267 6.13 11.18 -8.52
N VAL A 268 7.23 10.72 -7.95
CA VAL A 268 8.27 11.61 -7.40
C VAL A 268 8.90 12.46 -8.50
N ARG A 269 9.25 11.88 -9.65
CA ARG A 269 9.84 12.62 -10.79
C ARG A 269 8.90 13.72 -11.29
N TRP A 270 7.65 13.39 -11.55
CA TRP A 270 6.64 14.35 -12.01
C TRP A 270 6.40 15.48 -11.02
N SER A 271 6.41 15.18 -9.72
CA SER A 271 6.27 16.18 -8.66
C SER A 271 7.47 17.12 -8.61
N LEU A 272 8.69 16.59 -8.76
CA LEU A 272 9.92 17.40 -8.85
C LEU A 272 9.97 18.26 -10.11
N GLU A 273 9.57 17.72 -11.28
CA GLU A 273 9.45 18.47 -12.52
C GLU A 273 8.44 19.61 -12.43
N ARG A 274 7.40 19.45 -11.60
CA ARG A 274 6.44 20.50 -11.26
C ARG A 274 7.05 21.60 -10.37
N GLY A 275 8.23 21.36 -9.79
CA GLY A 275 8.92 22.29 -8.88
C GLY A 275 8.55 22.14 -7.41
N LEU A 276 7.92 21.00 -7.01
CA LEU A 276 7.62 20.75 -5.61
C LEU A 276 8.87 20.32 -4.84
N ASP A 277 8.96 20.71 -3.58
CA ASP A 277 10.01 20.25 -2.67
C ASP A 277 9.71 18.81 -2.22
N ILE A 278 10.66 17.90 -2.42
CA ILE A 278 10.54 16.50 -2.07
C ILE A 278 10.33 16.31 -0.55
N ASP A 279 10.90 17.16 0.28
CA ASP A 279 10.74 17.06 1.73
C ASP A 279 9.36 17.51 2.22
N GLU A 280 8.60 18.24 1.39
CA GLU A 280 7.24 18.65 1.66
C GLU A 280 6.22 17.56 1.23
N PHE A 281 6.29 17.07 -0.01
CA PHE A 281 5.27 16.15 -0.52
C PHE A 281 5.55 14.68 -0.23
N ALA A 282 6.80 14.21 -0.28
CA ALA A 282 7.10 12.78 -0.17
C ALA A 282 6.72 12.14 1.18
N PRO A 283 6.69 12.85 2.32
CA PRO A 283 6.17 12.31 3.56
C PRO A 283 4.69 11.87 3.50
N ARG A 284 3.95 12.36 2.51
CA ARG A 284 2.52 12.06 2.31
C ARG A 284 2.24 11.05 1.19
N LEU A 285 3.27 10.56 0.52
CA LEU A 285 3.15 9.40 -0.34
C LEU A 285 3.02 8.15 0.52
N SER A 286 1.99 7.37 0.28
CA SER A 286 1.74 6.10 0.96
C SER A 286 1.73 4.94 -0.02
N PHE A 287 1.70 3.72 0.49
CA PHE A 287 1.69 2.51 -0.32
C PHE A 287 0.55 1.58 0.07
N PHE A 288 0.08 0.82 -0.89
CA PHE A 288 -0.91 -0.22 -0.70
C PHE A 288 -0.43 -1.54 -1.33
N PHE A 289 0.11 -2.42 -0.50
CA PHE A 289 0.56 -3.74 -0.90
C PHE A 289 -0.45 -4.83 -0.56
N ASN A 290 -0.43 -5.91 -1.32
CA ASN A 290 -1.08 -7.16 -0.92
C ASN A 290 -0.31 -7.76 0.28
N CYS A 291 -0.97 -8.61 1.04
CA CYS A 291 -0.34 -9.49 2.03
C CYS A 291 -0.94 -10.88 1.86
N HIS A 292 -0.32 -11.68 0.99
CA HIS A 292 -0.81 -12.99 0.58
C HIS A 292 -0.43 -14.10 1.57
N ASN A 293 -0.72 -15.34 1.25
CA ASN A 293 -0.59 -16.47 2.19
C ASN A 293 0.84 -16.99 2.40
N ASP A 294 1.80 -16.61 1.56
CA ASP A 294 3.20 -17.02 1.74
C ASP A 294 3.89 -16.13 2.77
N PHE A 295 3.77 -16.51 4.03
CA PHE A 295 4.15 -15.71 5.18
C PHE A 295 5.58 -15.14 5.13
N PHE A 296 6.56 -15.98 4.81
CA PHE A 296 7.96 -15.55 4.77
C PHE A 296 8.27 -14.69 3.55
N GLU A 297 7.68 -14.99 2.39
CA GLU A 297 7.84 -14.18 1.17
C GLU A 297 7.24 -12.80 1.37
N GLU A 298 6.07 -12.70 2.02
CA GLU A 298 5.41 -11.42 2.33
C GLU A 298 6.22 -10.58 3.32
N ILE A 299 6.77 -11.19 4.37
CA ILE A 299 7.69 -10.49 5.29
C ILE A 299 8.91 -9.97 4.53
N ALA A 300 9.52 -10.79 3.68
CA ALA A 300 10.67 -10.40 2.88
C ALA A 300 10.34 -9.25 1.93
N LYS A 301 9.17 -9.30 1.25
CA LYS A 301 8.66 -8.24 0.39
C LYS A 301 8.54 -6.91 1.13
N MET A 302 7.86 -6.89 2.29
CA MET A 302 7.67 -5.66 3.07
C MET A 302 8.99 -5.08 3.61
N ARG A 303 9.96 -5.93 3.95
CA ARG A 303 11.31 -5.51 4.35
C ARG A 303 12.08 -4.92 3.17
N ALA A 304 12.02 -5.56 2.02
CA ALA A 304 12.65 -5.10 0.79
C ALA A 304 12.03 -3.78 0.32
N ALA A 305 10.70 -3.64 0.37
CA ALA A 305 9.99 -2.42 0.00
C ALA A 305 10.53 -1.19 0.74
N ARG A 306 10.59 -1.26 2.08
CA ARG A 306 11.10 -0.14 2.87
C ARG A 306 12.56 0.17 2.57
N ARG A 307 13.40 -0.87 2.47
CA ARG A 307 14.83 -0.72 2.22
C ARG A 307 15.11 -0.10 0.85
N ILE A 308 14.45 -0.58 -0.21
CA ILE A 308 14.62 -0.08 -1.57
C ILE A 308 14.11 1.35 -1.65
N TRP A 309 12.89 1.62 -1.19
CA TRP A 309 12.32 2.96 -1.19
C TRP A 309 13.22 3.98 -0.46
N ALA A 310 13.70 3.63 0.73
CA ALA A 310 14.58 4.50 1.51
C ALA A 310 15.89 4.82 0.78
N ARG A 311 16.45 3.82 0.10
CA ARG A 311 17.69 4.00 -0.69
C ARG A 311 17.44 4.87 -1.92
N GLU A 312 16.43 4.55 -2.72
CA GLU A 312 16.09 5.31 -3.92
C GLU A 312 15.79 6.78 -3.58
N MET A 313 15.00 7.03 -2.55
CA MET A 313 14.70 8.40 -2.12
C MET A 313 15.94 9.16 -1.68
N ARG A 314 16.90 8.51 -1.03
CA ARG A 314 18.14 9.13 -0.57
C ARG A 314 19.20 9.28 -1.66
N GLU A 315 19.37 8.23 -2.47
CA GLU A 315 20.49 8.13 -3.43
C GLU A 315 20.12 8.75 -4.78
N THR A 316 18.94 8.43 -5.30
CA THR A 316 18.47 8.92 -6.60
C THR A 316 17.99 10.36 -6.52
N PHE A 317 17.25 10.73 -5.48
CA PHE A 317 16.68 12.07 -5.34
C PHE A 317 17.44 12.96 -4.35
N LYS A 318 18.58 12.52 -3.82
CA LYS A 318 19.48 13.28 -2.92
C LYS A 318 18.78 13.82 -1.66
N ARG A 319 17.74 13.13 -1.19
CA ARG A 319 17.00 13.53 -0.01
C ARG A 319 17.75 13.19 1.28
N VAL A 320 17.78 14.11 2.22
CA VAL A 320 18.16 13.83 3.60
C VAL A 320 16.92 13.28 4.32
N ILE A 321 16.84 11.98 4.50
CA ILE A 321 15.78 11.38 5.29
C ILE A 321 16.00 11.74 6.75
N ARG A 322 15.35 12.78 7.22
CA ARG A 322 15.22 13.06 8.64
C ARG A 322 14.20 12.02 9.17
N GLY A 323 14.67 11.16 10.07
CA GLY A 323 13.76 10.30 10.81
C GLY A 323 12.72 11.19 11.50
N ARG A 324 11.44 10.87 11.33
CA ARG A 324 10.41 11.48 12.15
C ARG A 324 10.63 10.99 13.58
N GLY A 325 11.02 11.91 14.48
CA GLY A 325 11.06 11.68 15.91
C GLY A 325 9.65 11.47 16.47
#